data_dfd31fcfa4e22f55d4eb89d415eceef0
#
_entry.id   dfd31fcfa4e22f55d4eb89d415eceef0
#
_cell.length_a   1.000
_cell.length_b   1.000
_cell.length_c   1.000
_cell.angle_alpha   90.00
_cell.angle_beta   90.00
_cell.angle_gamma   90.00
#
_symmetry.space_group_name_H-M   'P 1'
#
loop_
_entity.id
_entity.type
_entity.pdbx_description
1 polymer ?
#
loop_
_entity_poly.entity_id
_entity_poly.type
_entity_poly.pdbx_seq_one_letter_code
_entity_poly.pdbx_strand_id
1 'polypeptide(L)'
;KITLFAQVIQKLPKELIKSLAKKHGTDKYAKGFNTWSHLVSMIFCQFADCVSLREISNGLHSANGNLNHLGIARAPSKSNIAYQNEHRSCAFFRDCYYALLNYFGQQISLSGRKFRFKMPVYALDSTIITLCAEVYDWARYTHAKGAVKLHTLLNFRTLLPEYVHITDGKSGDNTAARNVEVKPGSIVVCDRGYFDTLLLRFWDSIKVFFIVRVKENLLYERIEERDLPDKAHPEVLIDEIVRLTGN
;
A
#
# COMPACT_ATOMS: atom_id res chain seq x y z
N LYS A 1 -10.55 29.68 -9.22
CA LYS A 1 -10.43 28.82 -7.98
C LYS A 1 -9.55 27.65 -8.30
N ILE A 2 -8.55 27.34 -7.45
CA ILE A 2 -7.70 26.16 -7.56
C ILE A 2 -8.54 24.94 -7.19
N THR A 3 -8.52 23.89 -8.01
CA THR A 3 -9.24 22.63 -7.73
C THR A 3 -8.64 21.91 -6.52
N LEU A 4 -9.42 21.05 -5.85
CA LEU A 4 -8.91 20.21 -4.75
C LEU A 4 -7.71 19.35 -5.21
N PHE A 5 -7.79 18.79 -6.40
CA PHE A 5 -6.69 18.03 -6.99
C PHE A 5 -5.40 18.85 -7.12
N ALA A 6 -5.51 20.09 -7.62
CA ALA A 6 -4.34 20.98 -7.72
C ALA A 6 -3.74 21.31 -6.34
N GLN A 7 -4.57 21.48 -5.32
CA GLN A 7 -4.10 21.69 -3.94
C GLN A 7 -3.32 20.49 -3.42
N VAL A 8 -3.77 19.25 -3.70
CA VAL A 8 -3.06 18.03 -3.34
C VAL A 8 -1.71 17.96 -4.06
N ILE A 9 -1.69 18.19 -5.38
CA ILE A 9 -0.45 18.15 -6.18
C ILE A 9 0.57 19.20 -5.70
N GLN A 10 0.12 20.39 -5.29
CA GLN A 10 0.99 21.43 -4.74
C GLN A 10 1.64 21.07 -3.40
N LYS A 11 1.12 20.08 -2.66
CA LYS A 11 1.74 19.57 -1.42
C LYS A 11 2.88 18.59 -1.69
N LEU A 12 2.99 18.05 -2.88
CA LEU A 12 4.08 17.16 -3.23
C LEU A 12 5.42 17.91 -3.26
N PRO A 13 6.49 17.35 -2.68
CA PRO A 13 7.82 17.96 -2.68
C PRO A 13 8.47 17.84 -4.07
N LYS A 14 8.16 18.77 -4.95
CA LYS A 14 8.52 18.74 -6.37
C LYS A 14 10.03 18.63 -6.58
N GLU A 15 10.82 19.32 -5.76
CA GLU A 15 12.30 19.30 -5.89
C GLU A 15 12.89 17.94 -5.50
N LEU A 16 12.30 17.27 -4.48
CA LEU A 16 12.67 15.89 -4.13
C LEU A 16 12.39 14.94 -5.30
N ILE A 17 11.22 15.04 -5.91
CA ILE A 17 10.83 14.21 -7.05
C ILE A 17 11.73 14.47 -8.26
N LYS A 18 12.07 15.73 -8.54
CA LYS A 18 13.03 16.09 -9.60
C LYS A 18 14.43 15.51 -9.34
N SER A 19 14.90 15.55 -8.10
CA SER A 19 16.21 14.99 -7.75
C SER A 19 16.25 13.47 -7.98
N LEU A 20 15.17 12.77 -7.64
CA LEU A 20 15.00 11.34 -7.94
C LEU A 20 14.93 11.08 -9.45
N ALA A 21 14.17 11.88 -10.18
CA ALA A 21 14.11 11.76 -11.65
C ALA A 21 15.49 11.93 -12.29
N LYS A 22 16.31 12.86 -11.79
CA LYS A 22 17.69 13.03 -12.21
C LYS A 22 18.56 11.82 -11.84
N LYS A 23 18.44 11.32 -10.59
CA LYS A 23 19.17 10.12 -10.11
C LYS A 23 18.90 8.91 -11.00
N HIS A 24 17.64 8.69 -11.36
CA HIS A 24 17.21 7.56 -12.20
C HIS A 24 17.30 7.81 -13.71
N GLY A 25 17.66 9.02 -14.13
CA GLY A 25 17.76 9.39 -15.54
C GLY A 25 16.43 9.32 -16.30
N THR A 26 15.27 9.37 -15.58
CA THR A 26 13.95 9.12 -16.17
C THR A 26 13.47 10.21 -17.12
N ASP A 27 14.07 11.39 -17.08
CA ASP A 27 13.79 12.51 -17.99
C ASP A 27 14.84 12.66 -19.10
N LYS A 28 15.82 11.74 -19.18
CA LYS A 28 16.80 11.74 -20.26
C LYS A 28 16.06 11.54 -21.60
N TYR A 29 16.26 12.46 -22.51
CA TYR A 29 15.60 12.53 -23.82
C TYR A 29 14.07 12.73 -23.78
N ALA A 30 13.47 13.12 -22.65
CA ALA A 30 12.04 13.41 -22.58
C ALA A 30 11.67 14.65 -23.41
N LYS A 31 10.78 14.45 -24.39
CA LYS A 31 10.25 15.53 -25.25
C LYS A 31 8.86 15.94 -24.75
N GLY A 32 8.81 16.80 -23.72
CA GLY A 32 7.55 17.43 -23.26
C GLY A 32 6.74 16.65 -22.23
N PHE A 33 6.78 15.31 -22.19
CA PHE A 33 6.12 14.50 -21.17
C PHE A 33 7.15 13.93 -20.18
N ASN A 34 7.52 14.75 -19.21
CA ASN A 34 8.53 14.42 -18.20
C ASN A 34 7.96 13.56 -17.06
N THR A 35 8.83 13.13 -16.15
CA THR A 35 8.50 12.29 -15.00
C THR A 35 7.48 12.93 -14.08
N TRP A 36 7.55 14.25 -13.84
CA TRP A 36 6.56 14.96 -13.05
C TRP A 36 5.16 14.88 -13.70
N SER A 37 5.07 15.18 -14.99
CA SER A 37 3.81 15.11 -15.73
C SER A 37 3.24 13.70 -15.72
N HIS A 38 4.09 12.67 -15.83
CA HIS A 38 3.68 11.28 -15.72
C HIS A 38 3.12 10.95 -14.34
N LEU A 39 3.86 11.28 -13.26
CA LEU A 39 3.42 11.04 -11.88
C LEU A 39 2.07 11.72 -11.61
N VAL A 40 1.92 13.00 -11.97
CA VAL A 40 0.66 13.73 -11.80
C VAL A 40 -0.48 13.09 -12.61
N SER A 41 -0.21 12.60 -13.81
CA SER A 41 -1.22 11.89 -14.63
C SER A 41 -1.70 10.60 -13.96
N MET A 42 -0.78 9.83 -13.34
CA MET A 42 -1.13 8.59 -12.64
C MET A 42 -1.88 8.88 -11.32
N ILE A 43 -1.52 9.94 -10.60
CA ILE A 43 -2.27 10.38 -9.42
C ILE A 43 -3.67 10.87 -9.84
N PHE A 44 -3.78 11.62 -10.94
CA PHE A 44 -5.08 12.03 -11.50
C PHE A 44 -5.98 10.83 -11.80
N CYS A 45 -5.42 9.75 -12.36
CA CYS A 45 -6.14 8.50 -12.62
C CYS A 45 -6.86 7.99 -11.36
N GLN A 46 -6.19 7.99 -10.22
CA GLN A 46 -6.74 7.51 -8.95
C GLN A 46 -7.81 8.47 -8.37
N PHE A 47 -7.60 9.79 -8.49
CA PHE A 47 -8.53 10.80 -7.97
C PHE A 47 -9.80 10.94 -8.81
N ALA A 48 -9.74 10.63 -10.09
CA ALA A 48 -10.85 10.76 -11.04
C ALA A 48 -11.46 9.40 -11.43
N ASP A 49 -11.06 8.31 -10.74
CA ASP A 49 -11.51 6.93 -10.99
C ASP A 49 -11.45 6.53 -12.48
N CYS A 50 -10.38 6.98 -13.18
CA CYS A 50 -10.23 6.70 -14.59
C CYS A 50 -9.95 5.21 -14.82
N VAL A 51 -10.72 4.58 -15.69
CA VAL A 51 -10.58 3.16 -16.05
C VAL A 51 -9.75 2.96 -17.33
N SER A 52 -9.32 4.04 -17.99
CA SER A 52 -8.50 3.97 -19.20
C SER A 52 -7.53 5.14 -19.35
N LEU A 53 -6.43 4.89 -20.07
CA LEU A 53 -5.46 5.96 -20.41
C LEU A 53 -6.08 7.07 -21.26
N ARG A 54 -7.15 6.78 -22.00
CA ARG A 54 -7.90 7.77 -22.78
C ARG A 54 -8.62 8.73 -21.84
N GLU A 55 -9.22 8.24 -20.78
CA GLU A 55 -9.91 9.07 -19.78
C GLU A 55 -8.93 9.99 -19.05
N ILE A 56 -7.73 9.48 -18.69
CA ILE A 56 -6.67 10.32 -18.11
C ILE A 56 -6.30 11.46 -19.07
N SER A 57 -6.06 11.12 -20.34
CA SER A 57 -5.72 12.11 -21.37
C SER A 57 -6.84 13.14 -21.54
N ASN A 58 -8.07 12.70 -21.70
CA ASN A 58 -9.23 13.58 -21.90
C ASN A 58 -9.50 14.48 -20.68
N GLY A 59 -9.44 13.91 -19.46
CA GLY A 59 -9.62 14.65 -18.22
C GLY A 59 -8.58 15.75 -18.03
N LEU A 60 -7.31 15.44 -18.33
CA LEU A 60 -6.26 16.47 -18.27
C LEU A 60 -6.36 17.50 -19.40
N HIS A 61 -6.85 17.11 -20.58
CA HIS A 61 -7.14 18.07 -21.67
C HIS A 61 -8.30 19.01 -21.32
N SER A 62 -9.34 18.52 -20.66
CA SER A 62 -10.46 19.37 -20.23
C SER A 62 -10.06 20.40 -19.18
N ALA A 63 -8.94 20.17 -18.47
CA ALA A 63 -8.36 21.12 -17.52
C ALA A 63 -7.49 22.19 -18.20
N ASN A 64 -7.58 22.40 -19.53
CA ASN A 64 -6.86 23.43 -20.27
C ASN A 64 -7.04 24.81 -19.63
N GLY A 65 -5.93 25.54 -19.49
CA GLY A 65 -5.87 26.80 -18.75
C GLY A 65 -5.53 26.66 -17.26
N ASN A 66 -5.68 25.46 -16.67
CA ASN A 66 -5.38 25.20 -15.26
C ASN A 66 -4.23 24.21 -15.04
N LEU A 67 -3.61 23.68 -16.09
CA LEU A 67 -2.50 22.72 -16.01
C LEU A 67 -1.25 23.30 -15.33
N ASN A 68 -1.06 24.61 -15.41
CA ASN A 68 0.00 25.35 -14.72
C ASN A 68 -0.07 25.15 -13.20
N HIS A 69 -1.27 25.06 -12.61
CA HIS A 69 -1.46 24.77 -11.17
C HIS A 69 -1.00 23.36 -10.80
N LEU A 70 -0.96 22.44 -11.77
CA LEU A 70 -0.41 21.09 -11.62
C LEU A 70 1.10 21.03 -11.91
N GLY A 71 1.68 22.13 -12.38
CA GLY A 71 3.07 22.17 -12.84
C GLY A 71 3.32 21.38 -14.13
N ILE A 72 2.27 21.19 -14.95
CA ILE A 72 2.30 20.51 -16.25
C ILE A 72 2.15 21.56 -17.35
N ALA A 73 3.07 21.56 -18.31
CA ALA A 73 3.05 22.51 -19.42
C ALA A 73 1.97 22.16 -20.48
N ARG A 74 1.74 20.86 -20.69
CA ARG A 74 0.82 20.35 -21.72
C ARG A 74 0.20 19.04 -21.26
N ALA A 75 -1.10 18.86 -21.51
CA ALA A 75 -1.80 17.60 -21.26
C ALA A 75 -1.20 16.48 -22.12
N PRO A 76 -0.93 15.29 -21.54
CA PRO A 76 -0.35 14.18 -22.29
C PRO A 76 -1.37 13.52 -23.21
N SER A 77 -0.91 13.02 -24.34
CA SER A 77 -1.71 12.12 -25.16
C SER A 77 -1.76 10.70 -24.55
N LYS A 78 -2.80 9.92 -24.90
CA LYS A 78 -2.90 8.50 -24.54
C LYS A 78 -1.62 7.73 -24.87
N SER A 79 -1.07 7.96 -26.08
CA SER A 79 0.14 7.26 -26.56
C SER A 79 1.36 7.60 -25.72
N ASN A 80 1.51 8.87 -25.31
CA ASN A 80 2.61 9.26 -24.44
C ASN A 80 2.51 8.60 -23.06
N ILE A 81 1.31 8.52 -22.48
CA ILE A 81 1.11 7.85 -21.19
C ILE A 81 1.43 6.37 -21.33
N ALA A 82 0.91 5.69 -22.36
CA ALA A 82 1.15 4.28 -22.63
C ALA A 82 2.66 3.98 -22.76
N TYR A 83 3.33 4.74 -23.62
CA TYR A 83 4.78 4.58 -23.83
C TYR A 83 5.58 4.75 -22.52
N GLN A 84 5.26 5.75 -21.73
CA GLN A 84 5.99 5.99 -20.50
C GLN A 84 5.65 5.00 -19.39
N ASN A 85 4.45 4.44 -19.34
CA ASN A 85 4.10 3.34 -18.43
C ASN A 85 4.95 2.08 -18.73
N GLU A 86 5.23 1.83 -20.00
CA GLU A 86 6.03 0.68 -20.41
C GLU A 86 7.54 0.89 -20.19
N HIS A 87 8.06 2.08 -20.50
CA HIS A 87 9.50 2.32 -20.60
C HIS A 87 10.13 3.01 -19.40
N ARG A 88 9.35 3.73 -18.57
CA ARG A 88 9.92 4.43 -17.42
C ARG A 88 10.18 3.46 -16.28
N SER A 89 11.40 3.53 -15.73
CA SER A 89 11.86 2.61 -14.70
C SER A 89 10.91 2.55 -13.48
N CYS A 90 10.48 1.36 -13.13
CA CYS A 90 9.69 1.11 -11.89
C CYS A 90 10.50 1.45 -10.62
N ALA A 91 11.83 1.35 -10.67
CA ALA A 91 12.69 1.71 -9.55
C ALA A 91 12.55 3.19 -9.15
N PHE A 92 12.32 4.08 -10.13
CA PHE A 92 12.00 5.48 -9.81
C PHE A 92 10.73 5.59 -8.98
N PHE A 93 9.65 4.92 -9.37
CA PHE A 93 8.36 5.01 -8.65
C PHE A 93 8.46 4.41 -7.25
N ARG A 94 9.19 3.30 -7.08
CA ARG A 94 9.48 2.71 -5.77
C ARG A 94 10.24 3.69 -4.88
N ASP A 95 11.35 4.26 -5.35
CA ASP A 95 12.15 5.20 -4.59
C ASP A 95 11.36 6.50 -4.30
N CYS A 96 10.52 6.94 -5.25
CA CYS A 96 9.62 8.07 -5.07
C CYS A 96 8.59 7.80 -3.96
N TYR A 97 7.99 6.61 -3.94
CA TYR A 97 7.06 6.20 -2.89
C TYR A 97 7.69 6.29 -1.50
N TYR A 98 8.84 5.66 -1.29
CA TYR A 98 9.51 5.68 0.01
C TYR A 98 10.03 7.07 0.40
N ALA A 99 10.48 7.87 -0.55
CA ALA A 99 10.88 9.25 -0.29
C ALA A 99 9.68 10.13 0.14
N LEU A 100 8.53 9.96 -0.49
CA LEU A 100 7.28 10.66 -0.11
C LEU A 100 6.77 10.17 1.25
N LEU A 101 6.84 8.87 1.51
CA LEU A 101 6.47 8.27 2.80
C LEU A 101 7.30 8.89 3.94
N ASN A 102 8.62 8.99 3.75
CA ASN A 102 9.52 9.62 4.72
C ASN A 102 9.23 11.12 4.87
N TYR A 103 9.06 11.83 3.76
CA TYR A 103 8.77 13.28 3.75
C TYR A 103 7.50 13.61 4.52
N PHE A 104 6.40 12.91 4.25
CA PHE A 104 5.14 13.11 4.97
C PHE A 104 5.16 12.56 6.38
N GLY A 105 5.84 11.44 6.61
CA GLY A 105 6.00 10.84 7.93
C GLY A 105 6.64 11.80 8.94
N GLN A 106 7.59 12.63 8.51
CA GLN A 106 8.22 13.65 9.35
C GLN A 106 7.27 14.82 9.68
N GLN A 107 6.25 15.07 8.86
CA GLN A 107 5.32 16.20 9.03
C GLN A 107 4.06 15.82 9.80
N ILE A 108 3.78 14.52 9.95
CA ILE A 108 2.61 14.08 10.70
C ILE A 108 2.87 14.31 12.18
N SER A 109 2.20 15.33 12.71
CA SER A 109 2.08 15.49 14.16
C SER A 109 1.36 14.26 14.71
N LEU A 110 1.96 13.60 15.71
CA LEU A 110 1.50 12.34 16.29
C LEU A 110 0.18 12.48 17.07
N SER A 111 -0.81 13.12 16.51
CA SER A 111 -2.17 13.26 17.05
C SER A 111 -3.08 12.04 16.80
N GLY A 112 -2.52 10.96 16.24
CA GLY A 112 -3.23 9.72 16.00
C GLY A 112 -3.81 9.09 17.27
N ARG A 113 -4.68 8.08 17.09
CA ARG A 113 -5.33 7.35 18.19
C ARG A 113 -4.30 6.92 19.22
N LYS A 114 -4.45 7.39 20.46
CA LYS A 114 -3.60 7.02 21.58
C LYS A 114 -4.12 5.69 22.13
N PHE A 115 -3.39 4.62 21.84
CA PHE A 115 -3.58 3.37 22.59
C PHE A 115 -3.05 3.54 24.02
N ARG A 116 -3.56 2.74 24.97
CA ARG A 116 -3.04 2.72 26.36
C ARG A 116 -1.62 2.19 26.47
N PHE A 117 -1.15 1.48 25.44
CA PHE A 117 0.19 0.94 25.31
C PHE A 117 1.03 1.74 24.30
N LYS A 118 2.35 1.66 24.42
CA LYS A 118 3.29 2.46 23.61
C LYS A 118 3.78 1.74 22.35
N MET A 119 3.51 0.44 22.23
CA MET A 119 3.94 -0.38 21.11
C MET A 119 3.33 0.12 19.79
N PRO A 120 4.10 0.16 18.69
CA PRO A 120 3.54 0.43 17.37
C PRO A 120 2.52 -0.63 16.98
N VAL A 121 1.39 -0.21 16.42
CA VAL A 121 0.34 -1.10 15.89
C VAL A 121 0.26 -0.94 14.40
N TYR A 122 0.28 -2.06 13.70
CA TYR A 122 0.17 -2.14 12.25
C TYR A 122 -1.03 -2.99 11.85
N ALA A 123 -1.72 -2.59 10.79
CA ALA A 123 -2.63 -3.48 10.07
C ALA A 123 -1.90 -4.06 8.86
N LEU A 124 -1.95 -5.38 8.71
CA LEU A 124 -1.48 -6.07 7.51
C LEU A 124 -2.69 -6.58 6.74
N ASP A 125 -2.84 -6.10 5.53
CA ASP A 125 -3.93 -6.50 4.64
C ASP A 125 -3.47 -6.55 3.18
N SER A 126 -4.25 -7.21 2.33
CA SER A 126 -3.98 -7.29 0.90
C SER A 126 -5.15 -6.79 0.07
N THR A 127 -4.83 -6.10 -1.01
CA THR A 127 -5.79 -5.63 -2.00
C THR A 127 -5.48 -6.25 -3.36
N ILE A 128 -6.49 -6.77 -4.03
CA ILE A 128 -6.36 -7.31 -5.39
C ILE A 128 -6.59 -6.19 -6.39
N ILE A 129 -5.60 -6.00 -7.28
CA ILE A 129 -5.68 -5.08 -8.41
C ILE A 129 -5.80 -5.92 -9.68
N THR A 130 -6.95 -5.83 -10.35
CA THR A 130 -7.20 -6.55 -11.61
C THR A 130 -6.37 -5.93 -12.73
N LEU A 131 -5.69 -6.76 -13.50
CA LEU A 131 -4.90 -6.40 -14.66
C LEU A 131 -5.42 -7.09 -15.92
N CYS A 132 -5.04 -6.55 -17.08
CA CYS A 132 -5.27 -7.24 -18.35
C CYS A 132 -4.32 -8.45 -18.45
N ALA A 133 -4.87 -9.65 -18.49
CA ALA A 133 -4.10 -10.91 -18.53
C ALA A 133 -3.23 -11.05 -19.79
N GLU A 134 -3.62 -10.42 -20.89
CA GLU A 134 -2.89 -10.46 -22.16
C GLU A 134 -1.56 -9.68 -22.12
N VAL A 135 -1.43 -8.76 -21.16
CA VAL A 135 -0.25 -7.88 -21.05
C VAL A 135 0.75 -8.36 -20.01
N TYR A 136 0.31 -9.15 -19.02
CA TYR A 136 1.12 -9.53 -17.87
C TYR A 136 1.09 -11.04 -17.59
N ASP A 137 1.91 -11.80 -18.28
CA ASP A 137 1.98 -13.26 -18.14
C ASP A 137 2.28 -13.73 -16.71
N TRP A 138 3.08 -13.00 -15.97
CA TRP A 138 3.44 -13.31 -14.58
C TRP A 138 2.30 -13.02 -13.58
N ALA A 139 1.35 -12.16 -13.94
CA ALA A 139 0.24 -11.73 -13.08
C ALA A 139 -1.05 -12.55 -13.32
N ARG A 140 -0.94 -13.81 -13.74
CA ARG A 140 -2.10 -14.66 -14.01
C ARG A 140 -2.84 -14.96 -12.70
N TYR A 141 -4.13 -14.62 -12.68
CA TYR A 141 -5.04 -14.94 -11.57
C TYR A 141 -5.95 -16.11 -11.90
N THR A 142 -6.56 -16.10 -13.10
CA THR A 142 -7.33 -17.19 -13.68
C THR A 142 -6.93 -17.34 -15.15
N HIS A 143 -7.47 -18.35 -15.86
CA HIS A 143 -7.23 -18.53 -17.30
C HIS A 143 -7.56 -17.30 -18.15
N ALA A 144 -8.47 -16.42 -17.70
CA ALA A 144 -8.96 -15.27 -18.44
C ALA A 144 -8.67 -13.90 -17.77
N LYS A 145 -8.10 -13.88 -16.57
CA LYS A 145 -7.90 -12.62 -15.82
C LYS A 145 -6.52 -12.57 -15.17
N GLY A 146 -5.82 -11.45 -15.36
CA GLY A 146 -4.63 -11.10 -14.61
C GLY A 146 -4.98 -10.31 -13.36
N ALA A 147 -4.23 -10.50 -12.29
CA ALA A 147 -4.29 -9.66 -11.10
C ALA A 147 -2.95 -9.65 -10.38
N VAL A 148 -2.68 -8.57 -9.70
CA VAL A 148 -1.62 -8.49 -8.68
C VAL A 148 -2.26 -8.30 -7.32
N LYS A 149 -1.58 -8.79 -6.30
CA LYS A 149 -1.97 -8.59 -4.92
C LYS A 149 -1.00 -7.60 -4.28
N LEU A 150 -1.53 -6.56 -3.69
CA LEU A 150 -0.79 -5.51 -3.01
C LEU A 150 -0.92 -5.74 -1.50
N HIS A 151 0.13 -6.26 -0.86
CA HIS A 151 0.19 -6.44 0.59
C HIS A 151 0.70 -5.16 1.22
N THR A 152 -0.07 -4.62 2.15
CA THR A 152 0.21 -3.31 2.77
C THR A 152 0.31 -3.43 4.27
N LEU A 153 1.39 -2.93 4.85
CA LEU A 153 1.56 -2.74 6.29
C LEU A 153 1.25 -1.29 6.64
N LEU A 154 0.05 -1.05 7.17
CA LEU A 154 -0.43 0.28 7.54
C LEU A 154 -0.12 0.57 9.01
N ASN A 155 0.57 1.66 9.30
CA ASN A 155 0.79 2.11 10.66
C ASN A 155 -0.46 2.83 11.20
N PHE A 156 -1.08 2.31 12.28
CA PHE A 156 -2.28 2.89 12.86
C PHE A 156 -2.09 4.27 13.48
N ARG A 157 -0.86 4.64 13.82
CA ARG A 157 -0.56 5.94 14.42
C ARG A 157 -0.45 7.04 13.39
N THR A 158 0.20 6.75 12.27
CA THR A 158 0.45 7.72 11.20
C THR A 158 -0.55 7.63 10.06
N LEU A 159 -1.27 6.50 9.96
CA LEU A 159 -2.13 6.12 8.83
C LEU A 159 -1.36 6.06 7.51
N LEU A 160 -0.04 5.83 7.58
CA LEU A 160 0.80 5.67 6.41
C LEU A 160 1.07 4.19 6.12
N PRO A 161 1.06 3.78 4.85
CA PRO A 161 1.45 2.46 4.42
C PRO A 161 2.99 2.36 4.42
N GLU A 162 3.58 1.92 5.56
CA GLU A 162 5.04 1.90 5.73
C GLU A 162 5.74 0.85 4.89
N TYR A 163 5.02 -0.21 4.50
CA TYR A 163 5.54 -1.26 3.64
C TYR A 163 4.50 -1.68 2.63
N VAL A 164 4.95 -1.91 1.41
CA VAL A 164 4.12 -2.41 0.30
C VAL A 164 4.88 -3.51 -0.43
N HIS A 165 4.25 -4.68 -0.57
CA HIS A 165 4.78 -5.81 -1.32
C HIS A 165 3.79 -6.24 -2.40
N ILE A 166 4.27 -6.42 -3.62
CA ILE A 166 3.44 -6.79 -4.77
C ILE A 166 3.75 -8.23 -5.15
N THR A 167 2.71 -9.06 -5.19
CA THR A 167 2.78 -10.44 -5.66
C THR A 167 1.81 -10.68 -6.82
N ASP A 168 1.90 -11.84 -7.44
CA ASP A 168 0.83 -12.30 -8.33
C ASP A 168 -0.49 -12.49 -7.55
N GLY A 169 -1.61 -12.46 -8.25
CA GLY A 169 -2.93 -12.57 -7.62
C GLY A 169 -3.21 -13.94 -6.97
N LYS A 170 -2.41 -14.97 -7.27
CA LYS A 170 -2.55 -16.33 -6.72
C LYS A 170 -1.75 -16.55 -5.44
N SER A 171 -0.75 -15.72 -5.19
CA SER A 171 0.10 -15.85 -4.01
C SER A 171 -0.71 -15.80 -2.71
N GLY A 172 -0.45 -16.76 -1.83
CA GLY A 172 -1.08 -16.80 -0.51
C GLY A 172 -0.63 -15.63 0.36
N ASP A 173 -1.55 -15.07 1.15
CA ASP A 173 -1.29 -13.93 2.02
C ASP A 173 -0.21 -14.24 3.06
N ASN A 174 -0.23 -15.45 3.63
CA ASN A 174 0.76 -15.92 4.60
C ASN A 174 2.18 -15.99 4.00
N THR A 175 2.32 -16.41 2.74
CA THR A 175 3.62 -16.48 2.05
C THR A 175 4.20 -15.08 1.84
N ALA A 176 3.37 -14.14 1.42
CA ALA A 176 3.76 -12.75 1.24
C ALA A 176 4.12 -12.08 2.58
N ALA A 177 3.37 -12.38 3.64
CA ALA A 177 3.59 -11.81 4.97
C ALA A 177 4.96 -12.15 5.57
N ARG A 178 5.56 -13.28 5.19
CA ARG A 178 6.93 -13.63 5.62
C ARG A 178 8.00 -12.70 5.09
N ASN A 179 7.71 -12.00 3.99
CA ASN A 179 8.62 -11.01 3.39
C ASN A 179 8.36 -9.59 3.93
N VAL A 180 7.33 -9.39 4.76
CA VAL A 180 7.03 -8.09 5.34
C VAL A 180 7.96 -7.83 6.51
N GLU A 181 8.75 -6.77 6.42
CA GLU A 181 9.63 -6.33 7.51
C GLU A 181 8.81 -5.63 8.60
N VAL A 182 8.65 -6.32 9.72
CA VAL A 182 7.99 -5.78 10.91
C VAL A 182 9.01 -5.55 12.00
N LYS A 183 8.95 -4.38 12.63
CA LYS A 183 9.87 -4.01 13.72
C LYS A 183 9.60 -4.83 14.99
N PRO A 184 10.62 -5.37 15.66
CA PRO A 184 10.46 -6.01 16.96
C PRO A 184 9.75 -5.08 17.97
N GLY A 185 8.95 -5.65 18.87
CA GLY A 185 8.16 -4.89 19.84
C GLY A 185 6.91 -4.22 19.26
N SER A 186 6.53 -4.56 18.02
CA SER A 186 5.28 -4.10 17.38
C SER A 186 4.14 -5.09 17.58
N ILE A 187 2.91 -4.62 17.35
CA ILE A 187 1.70 -5.44 17.25
C ILE A 187 1.22 -5.42 15.80
N VAL A 188 1.04 -6.59 15.19
CA VAL A 188 0.45 -6.75 13.85
C VAL A 188 -0.97 -7.26 14.00
N VAL A 189 -1.91 -6.55 13.41
CA VAL A 189 -3.32 -6.96 13.30
C VAL A 189 -3.57 -7.43 11.87
N CYS A 190 -4.05 -8.64 11.68
CA CYS A 190 -4.35 -9.18 10.36
C CYS A 190 -5.57 -10.09 10.39
N ASP A 191 -6.12 -10.37 9.22
CA ASP A 191 -7.26 -11.26 9.07
C ASP A 191 -6.86 -12.75 9.13
N ARG A 192 -7.85 -13.65 9.07
CA ARG A 192 -7.61 -15.11 9.11
C ARG A 192 -6.87 -15.67 7.91
N GLY A 193 -6.78 -14.93 6.79
CA GLY A 193 -6.01 -15.32 5.61
C GLY A 193 -4.51 -15.39 5.88
N TYR A 194 -4.05 -14.60 6.86
CA TYR A 194 -2.66 -14.59 7.34
C TYR A 194 -2.38 -15.62 8.43
N PHE A 195 -3.39 -16.35 8.91
CA PHE A 195 -3.18 -17.36 9.95
C PHE A 195 -2.36 -18.53 9.43
N ASP A 196 -1.08 -18.57 9.82
CA ASP A 196 -0.11 -19.60 9.48
C ASP A 196 0.83 -19.79 10.67
N THR A 197 0.93 -21.01 11.17
CA THR A 197 1.70 -21.31 12.39
C THR A 197 3.18 -21.00 12.25
N LEU A 198 3.76 -21.17 11.05
CA LEU A 198 5.16 -20.84 10.80
C LEU A 198 5.39 -19.31 10.79
N LEU A 199 4.46 -18.56 10.22
CA LEU A 199 4.49 -17.10 10.25
C LEU A 199 4.39 -16.57 11.69
N LEU A 200 3.44 -17.10 12.47
CA LEU A 200 3.24 -16.69 13.86
C LEU A 200 4.44 -17.03 14.74
N ARG A 201 5.04 -18.22 14.58
CA ARG A 201 6.30 -18.60 15.25
C ARG A 201 7.46 -17.69 14.85
N PHE A 202 7.55 -17.32 13.58
CA PHE A 202 8.57 -16.39 13.11
C PHE A 202 8.40 -15.03 13.79
N TRP A 203 7.19 -14.46 13.82
CA TRP A 203 6.92 -13.18 14.50
C TRP A 203 7.21 -13.25 16.00
N ASP A 204 6.82 -14.32 16.68
CA ASP A 204 7.15 -14.52 18.10
C ASP A 204 8.67 -14.56 18.32
N SER A 205 9.41 -15.26 17.46
CA SER A 205 10.87 -15.34 17.55
C SER A 205 11.59 -14.00 17.46
N ILE A 206 11.03 -13.06 16.68
CA ILE A 206 11.55 -11.69 16.53
C ILE A 206 10.83 -10.67 17.44
N LYS A 207 10.06 -11.16 18.43
CA LYS A 207 9.34 -10.32 19.40
C LYS A 207 8.31 -9.38 18.78
N VAL A 208 7.63 -9.83 17.75
CA VAL A 208 6.44 -9.19 17.19
C VAL A 208 5.20 -9.86 17.76
N PHE A 209 4.34 -9.07 18.38
CA PHE A 209 3.03 -9.52 18.84
C PHE A 209 2.03 -9.50 17.67
N PHE A 210 1.04 -10.36 17.71
CA PHE A 210 0.05 -10.43 16.65
C PHE A 210 -1.37 -10.60 17.21
N ILE A 211 -2.33 -10.04 16.48
CA ILE A 211 -3.75 -10.21 16.69
C ILE A 211 -4.32 -10.72 15.36
N VAL A 212 -4.78 -11.96 15.35
CA VAL A 212 -5.28 -12.61 14.15
C VAL A 212 -6.55 -13.37 14.44
N ARG A 213 -7.53 -13.27 13.53
CA ARG A 213 -8.72 -14.10 13.62
C ARG A 213 -8.37 -15.54 13.29
N VAL A 214 -8.67 -16.45 14.21
CA VAL A 214 -8.42 -17.89 14.02
C VAL A 214 -9.40 -18.52 13.03
N LYS A 215 -8.99 -19.66 12.45
CA LYS A 215 -9.86 -20.49 11.61
C LYS A 215 -10.74 -21.35 12.50
N GLU A 216 -11.97 -21.64 12.04
CA GLU A 216 -12.95 -22.42 12.80
C GLU A 216 -12.48 -23.84 13.12
N ASN A 217 -11.61 -24.41 12.29
CA ASN A 217 -11.05 -25.76 12.45
C ASN A 217 -9.70 -25.76 13.16
N LEU A 218 -9.35 -24.70 13.89
CA LEU A 218 -8.10 -24.64 14.64
C LEU A 218 -8.11 -25.67 15.78
N LEU A 219 -7.11 -26.54 15.80
CA LEU A 219 -6.89 -27.46 16.90
C LEU A 219 -6.01 -26.82 17.96
N TYR A 220 -6.53 -26.75 19.18
CA TYR A 220 -5.79 -26.22 20.31
C TYR A 220 -6.17 -26.94 21.62
N GLU A 221 -5.29 -26.86 22.56
CA GLU A 221 -5.49 -27.29 23.94
C GLU A 221 -5.63 -26.07 24.83
N ARG A 222 -6.69 -26.02 25.63
CA ARG A 222 -6.87 -24.96 26.61
C ARG A 222 -5.94 -25.20 27.79
N ILE A 223 -5.09 -24.21 28.08
CA ILE A 223 -4.16 -24.24 29.21
C ILE A 223 -4.81 -23.61 30.44
N GLU A 224 -5.45 -22.45 30.27
CA GLU A 224 -6.00 -21.63 31.32
C GLU A 224 -7.19 -20.84 30.80
N GLU A 225 -8.23 -20.72 31.60
CA GLU A 225 -9.33 -19.78 31.38
C GLU A 225 -9.16 -18.59 32.32
N ARG A 226 -9.29 -17.39 31.79
CA ARG A 226 -9.11 -16.15 32.55
C ARG A 226 -10.45 -15.50 32.82
N ASP A 227 -10.59 -14.90 33.99
CA ASP A 227 -11.76 -14.09 34.33
C ASP A 227 -11.84 -12.87 33.41
N LEU A 228 -13.03 -12.63 32.87
CA LEU A 228 -13.29 -11.43 32.09
C LEU A 228 -13.32 -10.20 33.01
N PRO A 229 -12.70 -9.07 32.61
CA PRO A 229 -12.82 -7.84 33.36
C PRO A 229 -14.29 -7.37 33.50
N ASP A 230 -14.67 -6.78 34.62
CA ASP A 230 -16.04 -6.24 34.86
C ASP A 230 -16.56 -5.31 33.75
N LYS A 231 -15.64 -4.68 33.01
CA LYS A 231 -15.93 -3.78 31.90
C LYS A 231 -15.56 -4.39 30.54
N ALA A 232 -15.55 -5.72 30.42
CA ALA A 232 -15.34 -6.36 29.13
C ALA A 232 -16.46 -5.98 28.16
N HIS A 233 -16.10 -5.88 26.85
CA HIS A 233 -17.11 -5.65 25.82
C HIS A 233 -18.08 -6.83 25.79
N PRO A 234 -19.42 -6.63 25.64
CA PRO A 234 -20.41 -7.71 25.67
C PRO A 234 -20.18 -8.84 24.66
N GLU A 235 -19.46 -8.57 23.59
CA GLU A 235 -19.11 -9.57 22.57
C GLU A 235 -17.89 -10.43 22.95
N VAL A 236 -17.17 -10.10 24.03
CA VAL A 236 -16.08 -10.92 24.56
C VAL A 236 -16.71 -11.96 25.48
N LEU A 237 -16.80 -13.19 25.01
CA LEU A 237 -17.46 -14.28 25.73
C LEU A 237 -16.51 -15.06 26.62
N ILE A 238 -15.26 -15.23 26.18
CA ILE A 238 -14.23 -16.07 26.83
C ILE A 238 -12.86 -15.43 26.62
N ASP A 239 -11.99 -15.51 27.61
CA ASP A 239 -10.56 -15.21 27.51
C ASP A 239 -9.79 -16.46 27.98
N GLU A 240 -9.00 -17.05 27.10
CA GLU A 240 -8.28 -18.30 27.34
C GLU A 240 -6.82 -18.22 26.89
N ILE A 241 -5.94 -18.85 27.67
CA ILE A 241 -4.59 -19.21 27.18
C ILE A 241 -4.68 -20.60 26.53
N VAL A 242 -4.22 -20.66 25.29
CA VAL A 242 -4.30 -21.89 24.51
C VAL A 242 -2.91 -22.29 23.97
N ARG A 243 -2.71 -23.58 23.79
CA ARG A 243 -1.57 -24.16 23.04
C ARG A 243 -2.08 -24.64 21.70
N LEU A 244 -1.49 -24.16 20.60
CA LEU A 244 -1.80 -24.67 19.27
C LEU A 244 -1.21 -26.09 19.14
N THR A 245 -2.06 -27.07 18.79
CA THR A 245 -1.69 -28.51 18.71
C THR A 245 -1.69 -29.03 17.27
N GLY A 246 -2.16 -28.25 16.29
CA GLY A 246 -2.12 -28.60 14.87
C GLY A 246 -0.75 -28.38 14.23
N ASN A 247 -0.40 -29.25 13.26
CA ASN A 247 0.79 -29.10 12.41
C ASN A 247 0.68 -27.93 11.44
#